data_beb0f2ddd8ed65d375b243930f36bb2e
#
_entry.id   beb0f2ddd8ed65d375b243930f36bb2e
#
_cell.length_a   1.000
_cell.length_b   1.000
_cell.length_c   1.000
_cell.angle_alpha   90.00
_cell.angle_beta   90.00
_cell.angle_gamma   90.00
#
_symmetry.space_group_name_H-M   'P 1'
#
loop_
_entity.id
_entity.type
_entity.pdbx_description
1 polymer ?
#
loop_
_entity_poly.entity_id
_entity_poly.type
_entity_poly.pdbx_seq_one_letter_code
_entity_poly.pdbx_strand_id
1 'polypeptide(L)'
;LVAISASGNSPNIIKAIKWAKDKGINTVGLSAFDGGLLAKESDLNIHVPTKIGEYGPAEDLHMVICGLVGSFFRAHFKNDSN
;
A
#
# COMPACT_ATOMS: atom_id res chain seq x y z
N LEU A 1 -4.74 -3.83 6.96
CA LEU A 1 -5.23 -3.35 5.66
C LEU A 1 -4.07 -2.80 4.84
N VAL A 2 -3.95 -3.26 3.64
CA VAL A 2 -2.99 -2.71 2.67
C VAL A 2 -3.78 -1.93 1.63
N ALA A 3 -3.45 -0.66 1.47
CA ALA A 3 -4.11 0.22 0.52
C ALA A 3 -3.09 0.75 -0.49
N ILE A 4 -3.45 0.72 -1.77
CA ILE A 4 -2.55 1.09 -2.87
C ILE A 4 -3.20 2.23 -3.65
N SER A 5 -2.51 3.35 -3.75
CA SER A 5 -2.94 4.48 -4.55
C SER A 5 -1.72 5.29 -4.99
N ALA A 6 -1.52 5.43 -6.29
CA ALA A 6 -0.37 6.20 -6.79
C ALA A 6 -0.41 7.64 -6.29
N SER A 7 -1.55 8.31 -6.41
CA SER A 7 -1.70 9.69 -5.93
C SER A 7 -1.78 9.78 -4.41
N GLY A 8 -2.23 8.71 -3.76
CA GLY A 8 -2.50 8.70 -2.32
C GLY A 8 -3.74 9.51 -1.93
N ASN A 9 -4.56 9.92 -2.88
CA ASN A 9 -5.72 10.78 -2.63
C ASN A 9 -7.04 10.22 -3.17
N SER A 10 -7.06 8.98 -3.64
CA SER A 10 -8.28 8.35 -4.14
C SER A 10 -9.32 8.28 -3.01
N PRO A 11 -10.53 8.84 -3.20
CA PRO A 11 -11.52 8.94 -2.11
C PRO A 11 -11.89 7.60 -1.47
N ASN A 12 -12.04 6.55 -2.28
CA ASN A 12 -12.36 5.21 -1.79
C ASN A 12 -11.24 4.65 -0.92
N ILE A 13 -9.99 4.91 -1.27
CA ILE A 13 -8.82 4.45 -0.51
C ILE A 13 -8.74 5.18 0.83
N ILE A 14 -8.94 6.48 0.83
CA ILE A 14 -8.93 7.28 2.06
C ILE A 14 -10.05 6.85 3.02
N LYS A 15 -11.23 6.56 2.49
CA LYS A 15 -12.34 6.04 3.30
C LYS A 15 -11.99 4.71 3.94
N ALA A 16 -11.34 3.81 3.19
CA ALA A 16 -10.94 2.50 3.70
C ALA A 16 -9.92 2.63 4.82
N ILE A 17 -8.93 3.51 4.66
CA ILE A 17 -7.91 3.77 5.68
C ILE A 17 -8.54 4.31 6.96
N LYS A 18 -9.43 5.29 6.84
CA LYS A 18 -10.10 5.87 8.01
C LYS A 18 -10.96 4.85 8.73
N TRP A 19 -11.68 4.03 7.98
CA TRP A 19 -12.48 2.95 8.55
C TRP A 19 -11.61 1.96 9.34
N ALA A 20 -10.48 1.56 8.75
CA ALA A 20 -9.55 0.62 9.39
C ALA A 20 -8.99 1.21 10.68
N LYS A 21 -8.60 2.49 10.67
CA LYS A 21 -8.09 3.18 11.86
C LYS A 21 -9.13 3.23 12.97
N ASP A 22 -10.39 3.51 12.64
CA ASP A 22 -11.49 3.54 13.62
C ASP A 22 -11.72 2.17 14.25
N LYS A 23 -11.42 1.10 13.55
CA LYS A 23 -11.55 -0.28 14.03
C LYS A 23 -10.30 -0.82 14.71
N GLY A 24 -9.26 -0.01 14.84
CA GLY A 24 -8.00 -0.45 15.43
C GLY A 24 -7.19 -1.40 14.55
N ILE A 25 -7.44 -1.41 13.25
CA ILE A 25 -6.72 -2.24 12.29
C ILE A 25 -5.49 -1.49 11.80
N ASN A 26 -4.33 -2.15 11.84
CA ASN A 26 -3.10 -1.58 11.31
C ASN A 26 -3.20 -1.39 9.80
N THR A 27 -2.64 -0.28 9.31
CA THR A 27 -2.73 0.08 7.90
C THR A 27 -1.35 0.22 7.29
N VAL A 28 -1.21 -0.27 6.06
CA VAL A 28 -0.02 -0.11 5.22
C VAL A 28 -0.45 0.56 3.93
N GLY A 29 0.17 1.69 3.61
CA GLY A 29 -0.11 2.41 2.39
C GLY A 29 1.03 2.24 1.39
N LEU A 30 0.69 1.95 0.13
CA LEU A 30 1.62 2.00 -0.99
C LEU A 30 1.27 3.22 -1.83
N SER A 31 2.15 4.21 -1.84
CA SER A 31 1.90 5.49 -2.51
C SER A 31 3.00 5.80 -3.52
N ALA A 32 2.76 6.83 -4.31
CA ALA A 32 3.74 7.38 -5.24
C ALA A 32 3.56 8.90 -5.29
N PHE A 33 4.15 9.55 -6.26
CA PHE A 33 4.09 11.00 -6.44
C PHE A 33 4.53 11.71 -5.15
N ASP A 34 3.67 12.51 -4.55
CA ASP A 34 3.94 13.19 -3.28
C ASP A 34 3.41 12.43 -2.04
N GLY A 35 2.81 11.26 -2.26
CA GLY A 35 2.29 10.42 -1.19
C GLY A 35 0.85 10.71 -0.79
N GLY A 36 0.38 11.93 -0.96
CA GLY A 36 -0.98 12.34 -0.64
C GLY A 36 -1.40 12.06 0.79
N LEU A 37 -2.70 11.96 1.02
CA LEU A 37 -3.25 11.65 2.34
C LEU A 37 -2.92 10.22 2.78
N LEU A 38 -2.77 9.30 1.84
CA LEU A 38 -2.43 7.91 2.16
C LEU A 38 -1.12 7.82 2.92
N ALA A 39 -0.10 8.55 2.48
CA ALA A 39 1.19 8.56 3.15
C ALA A 39 1.10 9.11 4.58
N LYS A 40 0.22 10.10 4.81
CA LYS A 40 0.05 10.73 6.12
C LYS A 40 -0.79 9.88 7.06
N GLU A 41 -1.81 9.21 6.54
CA GLU A 41 -2.82 8.53 7.36
C GLU A 41 -2.48 7.06 7.64
N SER A 42 -1.67 6.40 6.82
CA SER A 42 -1.32 5.00 7.08
C SER A 42 -0.30 4.87 8.20
N ASP A 43 -0.38 3.77 8.94
CA ASP A 43 0.58 3.49 10.03
C ASP A 43 1.98 3.25 9.48
N LEU A 44 2.07 2.54 8.36
CA LEU A 44 3.30 2.33 7.63
C LEU A 44 3.06 2.72 6.18
N ASN A 45 3.97 3.51 5.60
CA ASN A 45 3.87 3.91 4.20
C ASN A 45 5.09 3.46 3.42
N ILE A 46 4.86 2.74 2.33
CA ILE A 46 5.89 2.39 1.35
C ILE A 46 5.70 3.33 0.17
N HIS A 47 6.63 4.25 0.00
CA HIS A 47 6.53 5.29 -1.01
C HIS A 47 7.45 5.02 -2.18
N VAL A 48 6.89 5.07 -3.40
CA VAL A 48 7.65 4.96 -4.64
C VAL A 48 7.80 6.37 -5.22
N PRO A 49 9.00 6.95 -5.22
CA PRO A 49 9.18 8.34 -5.65
C PRO A 49 9.17 8.46 -7.19
N THR A 50 7.99 8.64 -7.74
CA THR A 50 7.79 8.91 -9.17
C THR A 50 7.27 10.34 -9.34
N LYS A 51 7.40 10.86 -10.54
CA LYS A 51 6.84 12.20 -10.84
C LYS A 51 5.32 12.13 -10.87
N ILE A 52 4.67 13.22 -10.49
CA ILE A 52 3.21 13.32 -10.53
C ILE A 52 2.72 13.01 -11.95
N GLY A 53 1.79 12.08 -12.06
CA GLY A 53 1.23 11.65 -13.35
C GLY A 53 1.91 10.44 -13.96
N GLU A 54 3.07 10.00 -13.45
CA GLU A 54 3.74 8.80 -13.94
C GLU A 54 3.14 7.54 -13.31
N TYR A 55 1.93 7.18 -13.73
CA TYR A 55 1.20 6.04 -13.16
C TYR A 55 1.84 4.70 -13.51
N GLY A 56 2.34 4.55 -14.74
CA GLY A 56 2.95 3.29 -15.17
C GLY A 56 4.08 2.84 -14.25
N PRO A 57 5.14 3.64 -14.07
CA PRO A 57 6.22 3.28 -13.16
C PRO A 57 5.77 3.05 -11.71
N ALA A 58 4.83 3.88 -11.22
CA ALA A 58 4.31 3.73 -9.87
C ALA A 58 3.58 2.40 -9.69
N GLU A 59 2.69 2.06 -10.62
CA GLU A 59 1.92 0.82 -10.57
C GLU A 59 2.81 -0.40 -10.72
N ASP A 60 3.78 -0.35 -11.63
CA ASP A 60 4.72 -1.46 -11.83
C ASP A 60 5.52 -1.75 -10.57
N LEU A 61 6.03 -0.72 -9.90
CA LEU A 61 6.78 -0.89 -8.65
C LEU A 61 5.89 -1.34 -7.51
N HIS A 62 4.66 -0.86 -7.41
CA HIS A 62 3.70 -1.36 -6.43
C HIS A 62 3.43 -2.85 -6.64
N MET A 63 3.31 -3.31 -7.89
CA MET A 63 3.14 -4.73 -8.20
C MET A 63 4.35 -5.57 -7.78
N VAL A 64 5.56 -5.06 -8.00
CA VAL A 64 6.78 -5.74 -7.54
C VAL A 64 6.77 -5.90 -6.03
N ILE A 65 6.40 -4.85 -5.29
CA ILE A 65 6.33 -4.89 -3.83
C ILE A 65 5.30 -5.93 -3.38
N CYS A 66 4.11 -5.94 -3.99
CA CYS A 66 3.08 -6.92 -3.68
C CYS A 66 3.55 -8.34 -3.94
N GLY A 67 4.27 -8.56 -5.04
CA GLY A 67 4.83 -9.87 -5.39
C GLY A 67 5.86 -10.34 -4.36
N LEU A 68 6.73 -9.43 -3.92
CA LEU A 68 7.73 -9.75 -2.89
C LEU A 68 7.08 -10.10 -1.56
N VAL A 69 6.08 -9.34 -1.13
CA VAL A 69 5.36 -9.59 0.12
C VAL A 69 4.64 -10.93 0.03
N GLY A 70 3.95 -11.20 -1.08
CA GLY A 70 3.26 -12.46 -1.28
C GLY A 70 4.21 -13.66 -1.25
N SER A 71 5.36 -13.54 -1.90
CA SER A 71 6.39 -14.59 -1.89
C SER A 71 6.95 -14.82 -0.49
N PHE A 72 7.19 -13.75 0.26
CA PHE A 72 7.66 -13.84 1.64
C PHE A 72 6.65 -14.60 2.51
N PHE A 73 5.38 -14.24 2.45
CA PHE A 73 4.36 -14.93 3.24
C PHE A 73 4.21 -16.39 2.83
N ARG A 74 4.25 -16.70 1.55
CA ARG A 74 4.17 -18.07 1.09
C ARG A 74 5.33 -18.92 1.65
N ALA A 75 6.55 -18.38 1.63
CA ALA A 75 7.70 -19.08 2.19
C ALA A 75 7.60 -19.22 3.72
N HIS A 76 7.16 -18.14 4.40
CA HIS A 76 7.10 -18.12 5.85
C HIS A 76 6.01 -19.04 6.42
N PHE A 77 4.85 -19.09 5.77
CA PHE A 77 3.71 -19.89 6.25
C PHE A 77 3.58 -21.24 5.56
N LYS A 78 4.53 -21.62 4.73
CA LYS A 78 4.48 -22.88 3.97
C LYS A 78 4.33 -24.10 4.87
N ASN A 79 5.05 -24.12 5.99
CA ASN A 79 5.04 -25.26 6.92
C ASN A 79 3.73 -25.33 7.73
N ASP A 80 3.06 -24.20 7.89
CA ASP A 80 1.80 -24.14 8.66
C ASP A 80 0.62 -24.70 7.87
N SER A 81 0.70 -24.75 6.54
CA SER A 81 -0.35 -25.27 5.68
C SER A 81 -0.25 -26.79 5.46
N ASN A 82 0.78 -27.42 5.99
CA ASN A 82 0.95 -28.87 5.96
C ASN A 82 0.53 -29.48 7.29
#